data_cbfea8d5e4128c58eb4b88067f99e194
#
_entry.id   cbfea8d5e4128c58eb4b88067f99e194
#
_cell.length_a   1.000
_cell.length_b   1.000
_cell.length_c   1.000
_cell.angle_alpha   90.00
_cell.angle_beta   90.00
_cell.angle_gamma   90.00
#
_symmetry.space_group_name_H-M   'P 1'
#
loop_
_entity.id
_entity.type
_entity.pdbx_description
1 polymer ?
#
loop_
_entity_poly.entity_id
_entity_poly.type
_entity_poly.pdbx_seq_one_letter_code
_entity_poly.pdbx_strand_id
1 'polypeptide(L)'
;RGVDLSPYAWVDDMQAMAERSDVDVVLELVGGSDGPALTLARAALDAGKGFVTANKAMIAHHGLALAEQAALRNAPLKFEAAVAGGIPVVKGLREGAAANRIERIYGILNGTCNYILSEMEQTGADFGDMLRAAQEKGFAEADPTFDVEGVDAAHKLAILAAIGFGARV
;
A
#
# COMPACT_ATOMS: atom_id res chain seq x y z
N ARG A 1 -17.70 -17.31 7.33
CA ARG A 1 -17.79 -16.16 8.12
C ARG A 1 -19.17 -15.49 8.07
N GLY A 2 -20.20 -16.19 7.56
CA GLY A 2 -21.61 -15.90 7.75
C GLY A 2 -22.23 -14.85 6.82
N VAL A 3 -21.47 -14.28 5.91
CA VAL A 3 -22.03 -13.35 4.91
C VAL A 3 -22.50 -14.15 3.70
N ASP A 4 -23.77 -13.98 3.31
CA ASP A 4 -24.29 -14.56 2.07
C ASP A 4 -23.76 -13.75 0.87
N LEU A 5 -22.96 -14.39 0.03
CA LEU A 5 -22.38 -13.79 -1.17
C LEU A 5 -23.09 -14.24 -2.45
N SER A 6 -24.12 -15.07 -2.35
CA SER A 6 -24.86 -15.58 -3.51
C SER A 6 -25.48 -14.49 -4.42
N PRO A 7 -25.84 -13.28 -3.93
CA PRO A 7 -26.33 -12.21 -4.79
C PRO A 7 -25.26 -11.57 -5.69
N TYR A 8 -23.97 -11.86 -5.43
CA TYR A 8 -22.86 -11.22 -6.16
C TYR A 8 -22.31 -12.11 -7.25
N ALA A 9 -21.96 -11.52 -8.38
CA ALA A 9 -21.30 -12.24 -9.46
C ALA A 9 -19.86 -12.59 -9.08
N TRP A 10 -19.46 -13.82 -9.33
CA TRP A 10 -18.11 -14.33 -9.12
C TRP A 10 -17.38 -14.49 -10.44
N VAL A 11 -16.07 -14.22 -10.43
CA VAL A 11 -15.19 -14.38 -11.58
C VAL A 11 -13.93 -15.10 -11.09
N ASP A 12 -13.60 -16.22 -11.72
CA ASP A 12 -12.41 -17.01 -11.34
C ASP A 12 -11.11 -16.36 -11.84
N ASP A 13 -11.18 -15.64 -12.95
CA ASP A 13 -10.07 -14.88 -13.50
C ASP A 13 -10.18 -13.39 -13.15
N MET A 14 -9.20 -12.89 -12.40
CA MET A 14 -9.15 -11.47 -12.01
C MET A 14 -9.09 -10.53 -13.22
N GLN A 15 -8.45 -10.92 -14.32
CA GLN A 15 -8.36 -10.08 -15.52
C GLN A 15 -9.72 -9.92 -16.19
N ALA A 16 -10.53 -10.98 -16.22
CA ALA A 16 -11.90 -10.93 -16.74
C ALA A 16 -12.76 -9.88 -16.01
N MET A 17 -12.44 -9.54 -14.76
CA MET A 17 -13.11 -8.47 -14.03
C MET A 17 -12.87 -7.09 -14.69
N ALA A 18 -11.66 -6.83 -15.19
CA ALA A 18 -11.34 -5.59 -15.88
C ALA A 18 -12.04 -5.46 -17.24
N GLU A 19 -12.44 -6.58 -17.86
CA GLU A 19 -13.11 -6.60 -19.16
C GLU A 19 -14.64 -6.43 -19.08
N ARG A 20 -15.24 -6.63 -17.89
CA ARG A 20 -16.70 -6.54 -17.70
C ARG A 20 -17.22 -5.13 -17.93
N SER A 21 -18.27 -5.00 -18.72
CA SER A 21 -18.91 -3.70 -19.03
C SER A 21 -19.74 -3.14 -17.88
N ASP A 22 -20.08 -3.97 -16.89
CA ASP A 22 -20.86 -3.59 -15.69
C ASP A 22 -19.96 -3.25 -14.50
N VAL A 23 -18.63 -3.16 -14.67
CA VAL A 23 -17.66 -2.77 -13.65
C VAL A 23 -17.01 -1.45 -14.04
N ASP A 24 -17.18 -0.42 -13.22
CA ASP A 24 -16.57 0.91 -13.40
C ASP A 24 -15.27 1.06 -12.60
N VAL A 25 -15.17 0.36 -11.45
CA VAL A 25 -14.06 0.46 -10.52
C VAL A 25 -13.63 -0.93 -10.06
N VAL A 26 -12.33 -1.17 -10.08
CA VAL A 26 -11.71 -2.39 -9.55
C VAL A 26 -11.03 -2.06 -8.23
N LEU A 27 -11.35 -2.81 -7.16
CA LEU A 27 -10.71 -2.72 -5.85
C LEU A 27 -9.76 -3.92 -5.66
N GLU A 28 -8.48 -3.67 -5.45
CA GLU A 28 -7.45 -4.69 -5.27
C GLU A 28 -6.96 -4.71 -3.82
N LEU A 29 -7.06 -5.89 -3.17
CA LEU A 29 -6.62 -6.17 -1.80
C LEU A 29 -5.83 -7.49 -1.71
N VAL A 30 -5.24 -7.93 -2.81
CA VAL A 30 -4.53 -9.21 -2.91
C VAL A 30 -3.10 -9.09 -2.38
N GLY A 31 -2.40 -8.03 -2.75
CA GLY A 31 -1.01 -7.81 -2.38
C GLY A 31 0.00 -8.38 -3.39
N GLY A 32 1.29 -8.22 -3.08
CA GLY A 32 2.41 -8.56 -3.96
C GLY A 32 2.80 -7.41 -4.90
N SER A 33 4.09 -7.26 -5.19
CA SER A 33 4.57 -6.17 -6.08
C SER A 33 4.25 -6.44 -7.55
N ASP A 34 4.29 -7.72 -7.93
CA ASP A 34 4.20 -8.21 -9.31
C ASP A 34 3.10 -9.25 -9.44
N GLY A 35 2.99 -9.85 -10.63
CA GLY A 35 2.06 -10.95 -10.88
C GLY A 35 0.61 -10.51 -11.04
N PRO A 36 -0.37 -11.27 -10.49
CA PRO A 36 -1.79 -11.07 -10.80
C PRO A 36 -2.32 -9.68 -10.44
N ALA A 37 -1.91 -9.11 -9.30
CA ALA A 37 -2.35 -7.79 -8.86
C ALA A 37 -1.91 -6.68 -9.83
N LEU A 38 -0.64 -6.71 -10.26
CA LEU A 38 -0.12 -5.75 -11.24
C LEU A 38 -0.77 -5.91 -12.61
N THR A 39 -1.00 -7.15 -13.04
CA THR A 39 -1.67 -7.43 -14.32
C THR A 39 -3.10 -6.92 -14.32
N LEU A 40 -3.84 -7.14 -13.22
CA LEU A 40 -5.18 -6.60 -13.03
C LEU A 40 -5.19 -5.06 -13.03
N ALA A 41 -4.23 -4.42 -12.35
CA ALA A 41 -4.12 -2.96 -12.31
C ALA A 41 -3.96 -2.38 -13.72
N ARG A 42 -3.05 -2.95 -14.50
CA ARG A 42 -2.82 -2.55 -15.89
C ARG A 42 -4.05 -2.74 -16.76
N ALA A 43 -4.69 -3.91 -16.68
CA ALA A 43 -5.89 -4.21 -17.45
C ALA A 43 -7.05 -3.25 -17.11
N ALA A 44 -7.28 -2.98 -15.84
CA ALA A 44 -8.33 -2.06 -15.41
C ALA A 44 -8.08 -0.63 -15.90
N LEU A 45 -6.85 -0.14 -15.76
CA LEU A 45 -6.46 1.19 -16.23
C LEU A 45 -6.53 1.30 -17.77
N ASP A 46 -6.09 0.27 -18.50
CA ASP A 46 -6.19 0.24 -19.97
C ASP A 46 -7.63 0.25 -20.45
N ALA A 47 -8.53 -0.37 -19.72
CA ALA A 47 -9.98 -0.32 -19.96
C ALA A 47 -10.63 1.01 -19.53
N GLY A 48 -9.87 1.98 -19.05
CA GLY A 48 -10.38 3.28 -18.58
C GLY A 48 -11.14 3.22 -17.26
N LYS A 49 -11.00 2.13 -16.49
CA LYS A 49 -11.69 1.92 -15.23
C LYS A 49 -10.92 2.49 -14.06
N GLY A 50 -11.65 2.92 -13.02
CA GLY A 50 -11.04 3.30 -11.76
C GLY A 50 -10.33 2.10 -11.12
N PHE A 51 -9.12 2.32 -10.60
CA PHE A 51 -8.38 1.31 -9.86
C PHE A 51 -8.05 1.81 -8.46
N VAL A 52 -8.48 1.06 -7.44
CA VAL A 52 -8.27 1.37 -6.03
C VAL A 52 -7.50 0.23 -5.38
N THR A 53 -6.40 0.53 -4.70
CA THR A 53 -5.55 -0.50 -4.11
C THR A 53 -5.00 -0.10 -2.73
N ALA A 54 -4.80 -1.08 -1.86
CA ALA A 54 -4.05 -0.96 -0.61
C ALA A 54 -2.61 -1.52 -0.75
N ASN A 55 -2.23 -1.98 -1.94
CA ASN A 55 -0.99 -2.70 -2.20
C ASN A 55 0.21 -1.76 -2.27
N LYS A 56 0.84 -1.52 -1.12
CA LYS A 56 2.00 -0.63 -1.01
C LYS A 56 3.19 -1.10 -1.84
N ALA A 57 3.43 -2.43 -1.93
CA ALA A 57 4.57 -2.95 -2.68
C ALA A 57 4.43 -2.65 -4.18
N MET A 58 3.24 -2.90 -4.75
CA MET A 58 2.97 -2.59 -6.15
C MET A 58 3.09 -1.08 -6.44
N ILE A 59 2.57 -0.22 -5.56
CA ILE A 59 2.66 1.22 -5.75
C ILE A 59 4.09 1.73 -5.56
N ALA A 60 4.87 1.18 -4.62
CA ALA A 60 6.27 1.54 -4.46
C ALA A 60 7.11 1.21 -5.70
N HIS A 61 6.91 0.03 -6.29
CA HIS A 61 7.69 -0.43 -7.46
C HIS A 61 7.17 0.07 -8.81
N HIS A 62 5.85 0.18 -8.97
CA HIS A 62 5.21 0.44 -10.26
C HIS A 62 4.30 1.68 -10.28
N GLY A 63 4.20 2.40 -9.14
CA GLY A 63 3.23 3.49 -8.98
C GLY A 63 3.36 4.60 -10.01
N LEU A 64 4.60 4.96 -10.40
CA LEU A 64 4.81 5.97 -11.44
C LEU A 64 4.27 5.52 -12.80
N ALA A 65 4.64 4.31 -13.23
CA ALA A 65 4.18 3.77 -14.51
C ALA A 65 2.64 3.59 -14.53
N LEU A 66 2.05 3.14 -13.41
CA LEU A 66 0.60 3.04 -13.29
C LEU A 66 -0.08 4.41 -13.29
N ALA A 67 0.53 5.43 -12.70
CA ALA A 67 -0.01 6.79 -12.72
C ALA A 67 0.07 7.41 -14.12
N GLU A 68 1.16 7.18 -14.87
CA GLU A 68 1.29 7.61 -16.26
C GLU A 68 0.22 6.91 -17.14
N GLN A 69 0.03 5.61 -16.99
CA GLN A 69 -1.00 4.84 -17.69
C GLN A 69 -2.41 5.35 -17.35
N ALA A 70 -2.68 5.58 -16.06
CA ALA A 70 -3.95 6.12 -15.58
C ALA A 70 -4.26 7.49 -16.19
N ALA A 71 -3.25 8.37 -16.26
CA ALA A 71 -3.39 9.68 -16.88
C ALA A 71 -3.69 9.60 -18.38
N LEU A 72 -2.99 8.73 -19.12
CA LEU A 72 -3.21 8.52 -20.56
C LEU A 72 -4.62 8.00 -20.87
N ARG A 73 -5.21 7.22 -19.96
CA ARG A 73 -6.55 6.63 -20.12
C ARG A 73 -7.65 7.43 -19.42
N ASN A 74 -7.30 8.54 -18.75
CA ASN A 74 -8.22 9.30 -17.89
C ASN A 74 -8.91 8.42 -16.86
N ALA A 75 -8.20 7.40 -16.37
CA ALA A 75 -8.69 6.42 -15.38
C ALA A 75 -8.23 6.83 -13.97
N PRO A 76 -9.11 6.86 -12.96
CA PRO A 76 -8.71 7.17 -11.59
C PRO A 76 -7.83 6.07 -10.98
N LEU A 77 -6.63 6.42 -10.47
CA LEU A 77 -5.79 5.57 -9.65
C LEU A 77 -5.79 6.09 -8.20
N LYS A 78 -6.24 5.25 -7.26
CA LYS A 78 -6.35 5.60 -5.83
C LYS A 78 -5.66 4.55 -4.97
N PHE A 79 -4.85 5.00 -4.00
CA PHE A 79 -4.05 4.11 -3.14
C PHE A 79 -3.85 4.68 -1.72
N GLU A 80 -4.87 5.33 -1.18
CA GLU A 80 -4.81 5.93 0.16
C GLU A 80 -4.41 4.93 1.23
N ALA A 81 -4.95 3.70 1.19
CA ALA A 81 -4.67 2.66 2.17
C ALA A 81 -3.28 2.00 2.00
N ALA A 82 -2.52 2.34 0.97
CA ALA A 82 -1.15 1.84 0.80
C ALA A 82 -0.19 2.39 1.87
N VAL A 83 -0.46 3.58 2.41
CA VAL A 83 0.33 4.21 3.47
C VAL A 83 -0.59 4.69 4.58
N ALA A 84 -0.28 4.34 5.83
CA ALA A 84 -0.98 4.78 7.03
C ALA A 84 -2.50 4.56 6.93
N GLY A 85 -2.92 3.32 6.67
CA GLY A 85 -4.34 2.96 6.50
C GLY A 85 -5.24 3.56 7.59
N GLY A 86 -6.33 4.21 7.18
CA GLY A 86 -7.23 4.97 8.06
C GLY A 86 -6.82 6.42 8.31
N ILE A 87 -5.60 6.84 7.94
CA ILE A 87 -5.13 8.23 8.02
C ILE A 87 -4.97 8.77 6.60
N PRO A 88 -5.63 9.86 6.20
CA PRO A 88 -5.63 10.37 4.82
C PRO A 88 -4.32 11.12 4.48
N VAL A 89 -3.17 10.47 4.62
CA VAL A 89 -1.85 11.10 4.42
C VAL A 89 -1.54 11.33 2.95
N VAL A 90 -1.90 10.38 2.06
CA VAL A 90 -1.69 10.52 0.61
C VAL A 90 -2.53 11.66 0.06
N LYS A 91 -3.81 11.73 0.46
CA LYS A 91 -4.70 12.85 0.10
C LYS A 91 -4.19 14.17 0.69
N GLY A 92 -3.73 14.16 1.94
CA GLY A 92 -3.15 15.32 2.60
C GLY A 92 -1.97 15.90 1.84
N LEU A 93 -1.06 15.06 1.36
CA LEU A 93 0.07 15.49 0.53
C LEU A 93 -0.35 15.95 -0.86
N ARG A 94 -1.20 15.18 -1.54
CA ARG A 94 -1.58 15.46 -2.94
C ARG A 94 -2.50 16.65 -3.12
N GLU A 95 -3.44 16.85 -2.20
CA GLU A 95 -4.49 17.84 -2.30
C GLU A 95 -4.28 18.95 -1.27
N GLY A 96 -4.09 18.59 0.00
CA GLY A 96 -3.96 19.56 1.10
C GLY A 96 -2.67 20.39 1.03
N ALA A 97 -1.57 19.79 0.59
CA ALA A 97 -0.28 20.45 0.48
C ALA A 97 0.12 20.81 -0.97
N ALA A 98 -0.80 20.70 -1.93
CA ALA A 98 -0.49 20.86 -3.36
C ALA A 98 0.15 22.22 -3.73
N ALA A 99 -0.18 23.30 -3.02
CA ALA A 99 0.39 24.62 -3.22
C ALA A 99 1.67 24.88 -2.41
N ASN A 100 2.15 23.89 -1.63
CA ASN A 100 3.28 24.04 -0.74
C ASN A 100 4.49 23.30 -1.29
N ARG A 101 5.68 23.79 -0.94
CA ARG A 101 6.94 23.07 -1.15
C ARG A 101 7.19 22.18 0.07
N ILE A 102 7.18 20.86 -0.11
CA ILE A 102 7.56 19.93 0.93
C ILE A 102 9.09 19.89 1.04
N GLU A 103 9.62 20.20 2.21
CA GLU A 103 11.06 20.20 2.45
C GLU A 103 11.51 18.93 3.15
N ARG A 104 10.65 18.30 3.93
CA ARG A 104 10.98 17.14 4.73
C ARG A 104 9.77 16.26 4.99
N ILE A 105 9.97 14.94 4.94
CA ILE A 105 9.00 13.94 5.37
C ILE A 105 9.72 13.04 6.38
N TYR A 106 9.13 12.90 7.56
CA TYR A 106 9.61 12.00 8.61
C TYR A 106 8.43 11.47 9.42
N GLY A 107 8.59 10.27 10.00
CA GLY A 107 7.54 9.66 10.80
C GLY A 107 7.91 8.23 11.20
N ILE A 108 7.04 7.64 12.01
CA ILE A 108 7.09 6.23 12.37
C ILE A 108 6.25 5.48 11.35
N LEU A 109 6.90 4.71 10.47
CA LEU A 109 6.24 4.07 9.33
C LEU A 109 5.95 2.59 9.55
N ASN A 110 6.54 1.97 10.61
CA ASN A 110 6.34 0.57 10.94
C ASN A 110 6.03 0.40 12.42
N GLY A 111 4.89 -0.23 12.75
CA GLY A 111 4.42 -0.42 14.12
C GLY A 111 5.23 -1.46 14.90
N THR A 112 5.62 -2.55 14.26
CA THR A 112 6.41 -3.63 14.85
C THR A 112 7.76 -3.13 15.34
N CYS A 113 8.51 -2.45 14.46
CA CYS A 113 9.80 -1.86 14.83
C CYS A 113 9.65 -0.79 15.89
N ASN A 114 8.60 0.03 15.83
CA ASN A 114 8.33 1.03 16.86
C ASN A 114 8.11 0.39 18.23
N TYR A 115 7.33 -0.69 18.30
CA TYR A 115 7.13 -1.44 19.53
C TYR A 115 8.46 -1.98 20.08
N ILE A 116 9.23 -2.69 19.24
CA ILE A 116 10.50 -3.30 19.64
C ILE A 116 11.48 -2.23 20.19
N LEU A 117 11.68 -1.15 19.44
CA LEU A 117 12.62 -0.09 19.83
C LEU A 117 12.18 0.66 21.09
N SER A 118 10.87 0.89 21.27
CA SER A 118 10.34 1.53 22.47
C SER A 118 10.52 0.66 23.71
N GLU A 119 10.27 -0.65 23.59
CA GLU A 119 10.47 -1.58 24.72
C GLU A 119 11.96 -1.74 25.06
N MET A 120 12.85 -1.78 24.07
CA MET A 120 14.29 -1.78 24.30
C MET A 120 14.75 -0.53 25.07
N GLU A 121 14.25 0.65 24.69
CA GLU A 121 14.57 1.91 25.36
C GLU A 121 14.07 1.93 26.81
N GLN A 122 12.85 1.44 27.05
CA GLN A 122 12.24 1.46 28.37
C GLN A 122 12.80 0.41 29.34
N THR A 123 13.14 -0.77 28.84
CA THR A 123 13.51 -1.92 29.67
C THR A 123 15.01 -2.20 29.70
N GLY A 124 15.76 -1.73 28.71
CA GLY A 124 17.15 -2.10 28.48
C GLY A 124 17.35 -3.52 27.94
N ALA A 125 16.26 -4.21 27.56
CA ALA A 125 16.32 -5.56 26.98
C ALA A 125 16.91 -5.53 25.56
N ASP A 126 17.42 -6.68 25.13
CA ASP A 126 17.99 -6.79 23.79
C ASP A 126 16.91 -6.94 22.69
N PHE A 127 17.32 -6.76 21.45
CA PHE A 127 16.45 -6.85 20.28
C PHE A 127 15.75 -8.21 20.16
N GLY A 128 16.48 -9.30 20.39
CA GLY A 128 15.96 -10.66 20.24
C GLY A 128 14.84 -10.96 21.23
N ASP A 129 14.97 -10.48 22.48
CA ASP A 129 13.93 -10.64 23.49
C ASP A 129 12.68 -9.83 23.13
N MET A 130 12.86 -8.59 22.68
CA MET A 130 11.74 -7.72 22.31
C MET A 130 11.05 -8.19 21.03
N LEU A 131 11.78 -8.78 20.10
CA LEU A 131 11.20 -9.40 18.90
C LEU A 131 10.32 -10.61 19.28
N ARG A 132 10.80 -11.49 20.18
CA ARG A 132 9.98 -12.61 20.68
C ARG A 132 8.71 -12.10 21.38
N ALA A 133 8.83 -11.10 22.21
CA ALA A 133 7.68 -10.50 22.88
C ALA A 133 6.69 -9.88 21.87
N ALA A 134 7.16 -9.26 20.80
CA ALA A 134 6.34 -8.75 19.71
C ALA A 134 5.58 -9.88 18.99
N GLN A 135 6.24 -11.01 18.74
CA GLN A 135 5.63 -12.19 18.12
C GLN A 135 4.55 -12.82 19.01
N GLU A 136 4.83 -12.97 20.31
CA GLU A 136 3.87 -13.50 21.30
C GLU A 136 2.62 -12.62 21.41
N LYS A 137 2.77 -11.31 21.30
CA LYS A 137 1.66 -10.34 21.30
C LYS A 137 0.94 -10.20 19.96
N GLY A 138 1.43 -10.86 18.90
CA GLY A 138 0.88 -10.78 17.57
C GLY A 138 1.20 -9.48 16.82
N PHE A 139 2.20 -8.72 17.24
CA PHE A 139 2.68 -7.52 16.56
C PHE A 139 3.68 -7.84 15.45
N ALA A 140 4.38 -8.96 15.56
CA ALA A 140 5.25 -9.49 14.53
C ALA A 140 4.80 -10.90 14.11
N GLU A 141 4.93 -11.20 12.83
CA GLU A 141 4.70 -12.53 12.29
C GLU A 141 5.88 -13.47 12.62
N ALA A 142 5.71 -14.78 12.35
CA ALA A 142 6.76 -15.77 12.54
C ALA A 142 8.02 -15.46 11.71
N ASP A 143 7.83 -14.96 10.49
CA ASP A 143 8.90 -14.35 9.68
C ASP A 143 8.76 -12.82 9.73
N PRO A 144 9.55 -12.13 10.57
CA PRO A 144 9.46 -10.69 10.75
C PRO A 144 10.33 -9.91 9.75
N THR A 145 11.01 -10.56 8.83
CA THR A 145 12.04 -9.99 7.94
C THR A 145 11.55 -8.71 7.25
N PHE A 146 10.33 -8.72 6.75
CA PHE A 146 9.76 -7.58 6.03
C PHE A 146 9.67 -6.31 6.89
N ASP A 147 9.42 -6.47 8.19
CA ASP A 147 9.38 -5.37 9.15
C ASP A 147 10.79 -4.99 9.62
N VAL A 148 11.55 -5.97 10.13
CA VAL A 148 12.83 -5.71 10.82
C VAL A 148 13.96 -5.28 9.89
N GLU A 149 13.94 -5.69 8.63
CA GLU A 149 14.87 -5.22 7.58
C GLU A 149 14.43 -3.88 6.97
N GLY A 150 13.30 -3.33 7.42
CA GLY A 150 12.82 -2.01 7.02
C GLY A 150 12.17 -1.95 5.64
N VAL A 151 11.86 -3.09 5.01
CA VAL A 151 11.25 -3.15 3.67
C VAL A 151 9.86 -2.51 3.66
N ASP A 152 9.05 -2.80 4.68
CA ASP A 152 7.72 -2.17 4.85
C ASP A 152 7.83 -0.65 4.94
N ALA A 153 8.74 -0.15 5.77
CA ALA A 153 8.97 1.28 5.93
C ALA A 153 9.51 1.93 4.65
N ALA A 154 10.41 1.24 3.93
CA ALA A 154 10.96 1.72 2.67
C ALA A 154 9.90 1.88 1.60
N HIS A 155 8.99 0.91 1.42
CA HIS A 155 7.87 1.04 0.48
C HIS A 155 6.97 2.23 0.78
N LYS A 156 6.61 2.43 2.06
CA LYS A 156 5.79 3.57 2.48
C LYS A 156 6.50 4.89 2.23
N LEU A 157 7.79 4.96 2.57
CA LEU A 157 8.60 6.17 2.37
C LEU A 157 8.78 6.49 0.89
N ALA A 158 9.01 5.47 0.03
CA ALA A 158 9.10 5.65 -1.41
C ALA A 158 7.81 6.27 -2.00
N ILE A 159 6.65 5.79 -1.58
CA ILE A 159 5.35 6.34 -2.00
C ILE A 159 5.22 7.81 -1.57
N LEU A 160 5.51 8.10 -0.29
CA LEU A 160 5.42 9.47 0.24
C LEU A 160 6.42 10.41 -0.43
N ALA A 161 7.64 9.95 -0.71
CA ALA A 161 8.67 10.73 -1.39
C ALA A 161 8.29 11.03 -2.85
N ALA A 162 7.75 10.05 -3.57
CA ALA A 162 7.26 10.23 -4.93
C ALA A 162 6.16 11.31 -5.00
N ILE A 163 5.22 11.30 -4.05
CA ILE A 163 4.13 12.28 -4.00
C ILE A 163 4.62 13.65 -3.51
N GLY A 164 5.37 13.68 -2.40
CA GLY A 164 5.72 14.94 -1.73
C GLY A 164 6.84 15.72 -2.42
N PHE A 165 7.80 15.03 -3.04
CA PHE A 165 8.95 15.66 -3.71
C PHE A 165 8.88 15.55 -5.23
N GLY A 166 7.92 14.82 -5.81
CA GLY A 166 7.89 14.51 -7.24
C GLY A 166 9.09 13.65 -7.67
N ALA A 167 9.67 12.90 -6.75
CA ALA A 167 10.86 12.11 -7.00
C ALA A 167 10.51 10.76 -7.68
N ARG A 168 11.41 10.33 -8.59
CA ARG A 168 11.45 8.93 -9.03
C ARG A 168 12.28 8.17 -8.01
N VAL A 169 11.66 7.25 -7.29
CA VAL A 169 12.29 6.45 -6.24
C VAL A 169 12.41 5.02 -6.71
#